data_fa13a64f9981a668490699651c8ad54a
#
_entry.id   fa13a64f9981a668490699651c8ad54a
#
_cell.length_a   1.000
_cell.length_b   1.000
_cell.length_c   1.000
_cell.angle_alpha   90.00
_cell.angle_beta   90.00
_cell.angle_gamma   90.00
#
_symmetry.space_group_name_H-M   'P 1'
#
loop_
_entity.id
_entity.type
_entity.pdbx_description
1 polymer ?
#
loop_
_entity_poly.entity_id
_entity_poly.type
_entity_poly.pdbx_seq_one_letter_code
_entity_poly.pdbx_strand_id
1 'polypeptide(L)'
;GSPVYFAAPNGALCALLDRVFYAASTHGGLFKGKPAAAVASCMRSGANSTIDRINKYFSFSEMPIVSSNYWNMLFDTQSQMGTDEKGNKTMQTLGYNMVAILQK
;
A
#
# COMPACT_ATOMS: atom_id res chain seq x y z
N GLY A 1 0.39 4.15 -2.78
CA GLY A 1 -0.89 3.69 -3.34
C GLY A 1 -0.86 3.49 -4.84
N SER A 2 -1.75 2.64 -5.35
CA SER A 2 -1.84 2.39 -6.78
C SER A 2 -3.26 2.00 -7.18
N PRO A 3 -3.70 2.41 -8.39
CA PRO A 3 -4.84 1.74 -9.00
C PRO A 3 -4.46 0.30 -9.37
N VAL A 4 -5.48 -0.51 -9.62
CA VAL A 4 -5.31 -1.92 -9.99
C VAL A 4 -5.44 -2.07 -11.50
N TYR A 5 -4.40 -2.60 -12.13
CA TYR A 5 -4.40 -2.94 -13.56
C TYR A 5 -3.98 -4.39 -13.70
N PHE A 6 -4.88 -5.24 -14.20
CA PHE A 6 -4.60 -6.67 -14.38
C PHE A 6 -4.09 -7.32 -13.09
N ALA A 7 -4.77 -7.02 -11.97
CA ALA A 7 -4.46 -7.55 -10.65
C ALA A 7 -3.05 -7.18 -10.14
N ALA A 8 -2.53 -6.05 -10.59
CA ALA A 8 -1.18 -5.61 -10.24
C ALA A 8 -1.13 -4.09 -10.07
N PRO A 9 -0.08 -3.58 -9.41
CA PRO A 9 0.12 -2.14 -9.33
C PRO A 9 0.46 -1.56 -10.70
N ASN A 10 0.30 -0.24 -10.80
CA ASN A 10 0.71 0.51 -11.99
C ASN A 10 2.16 0.19 -12.37
N GLY A 11 2.41 -0.03 -13.66
CA GLY A 11 3.74 -0.39 -14.13
C GLY A 11 4.81 0.67 -13.87
N ALA A 12 4.45 1.93 -13.97
CA ALA A 12 5.40 3.02 -13.67
C ALA A 12 5.78 3.02 -12.19
N LEU A 13 4.81 2.74 -11.29
CA LEU A 13 5.10 2.61 -9.87
C LEU A 13 6.04 1.43 -9.62
N CYS A 14 5.76 0.27 -10.21
CA CYS A 14 6.63 -0.90 -10.06
C CYS A 14 8.06 -0.60 -10.53
N ALA A 15 8.22 0.08 -11.65
CA ALA A 15 9.53 0.44 -12.16
C ALA A 15 10.28 1.35 -11.18
N LEU A 16 9.58 2.32 -10.59
CA LEU A 16 10.17 3.20 -9.57
C LEU A 16 10.57 2.40 -8.34
N LEU A 17 9.67 1.57 -7.83
CA LEU A 17 9.93 0.78 -6.61
C LEU A 17 11.09 -0.19 -6.80
N ASP A 18 11.16 -0.86 -7.96
CA ASP A 18 12.28 -1.77 -8.26
C ASP A 18 13.63 -1.05 -8.15
N ARG A 19 13.71 0.16 -8.66
CA ARG A 19 14.95 0.93 -8.67
C ARG A 19 15.28 1.51 -7.30
N VAL A 20 14.29 2.11 -6.65
CA VAL A 20 14.49 2.78 -5.35
C VAL A 20 14.82 1.75 -4.27
N PHE A 21 14.04 0.66 -4.20
CA PHE A 21 14.25 -0.36 -3.16
C PHE A 21 15.52 -1.16 -3.39
N TYR A 22 15.89 -1.41 -4.64
CA TYR A 22 17.18 -2.03 -4.92
C TYR A 22 18.33 -1.14 -4.44
N ALA A 23 18.30 0.14 -4.81
CA ALA A 23 19.34 1.08 -4.39
C ALA A 23 19.41 1.17 -2.85
N ALA A 24 18.28 1.25 -2.18
CA ALA A 24 18.24 1.34 -0.71
C ALA A 24 18.83 0.09 -0.07
N SER A 25 18.56 -1.10 -0.63
CA SER A 25 19.07 -2.36 -0.08
C SER A 25 20.58 -2.49 -0.22
N THR A 26 21.15 -1.96 -1.31
CA THR A 26 22.60 -2.02 -1.53
C THR A 26 23.38 -0.95 -0.77
N HIS A 27 22.69 -0.01 -0.13
CA HIS A 27 23.30 1.08 0.64
C HIS A 27 23.03 0.94 2.14
N GLY A 28 23.02 -0.29 2.65
CA GLY A 28 22.92 -0.54 4.09
C GLY A 28 21.48 -0.58 4.63
N GLY A 29 20.50 -0.82 3.77
CA GLY A 29 19.12 -0.94 4.23
C GLY A 29 18.53 0.37 4.72
N LEU A 30 18.51 1.36 3.85
CA LEU A 30 18.10 2.73 4.21
C LEU A 30 16.67 2.82 4.77
N PHE A 31 15.80 1.86 4.41
CA PHE A 31 14.39 1.91 4.83
C PHE A 31 14.09 1.02 6.03
N LYS A 32 15.07 0.30 6.53
CA LYS A 32 14.89 -0.61 7.67
C LYS A 32 14.24 0.10 8.84
N GLY A 33 13.18 -0.50 9.37
CA GLY A 33 12.47 0.04 10.54
C GLY A 33 11.47 1.15 10.23
N LYS A 34 11.42 1.65 9.01
CA LYS A 34 10.44 2.68 8.64
C LYS A 34 9.09 2.02 8.40
N PRO A 35 8.02 2.42 9.12
CA PRO A 35 6.69 1.85 8.89
C PRO A 35 6.15 2.24 7.53
N ALA A 36 5.42 1.31 6.92
CA ALA A 36 4.88 1.50 5.59
C ALA A 36 3.51 0.83 5.45
N ALA A 37 2.74 1.28 4.49
CA ALA A 37 1.47 0.67 4.16
C ALA A 37 1.21 0.79 2.67
N ALA A 38 0.59 -0.23 2.09
CA ALA A 38 0.14 -0.21 0.70
C ALA A 38 -1.38 -0.06 0.67
N VAL A 39 -1.87 0.77 -0.25
CA VAL A 39 -3.30 0.93 -0.50
C VAL A 39 -3.56 0.78 -1.99
N ALA A 40 -4.74 0.28 -2.33
CA ALA A 40 -5.11 0.07 -3.73
C ALA A 40 -6.54 0.48 -3.98
N SER A 41 -6.79 1.10 -5.13
CA SER A 41 -8.15 1.36 -5.59
C SER A 41 -8.45 0.47 -6.79
N CYS A 42 -9.62 -0.16 -6.78
CA CYS A 42 -10.02 -1.04 -7.87
C CYS A 42 -11.49 -0.82 -8.18
N MET A 43 -11.87 -1.19 -9.42
CA MET A 43 -13.27 -1.15 -9.79
C MET A 43 -14.04 -2.34 -9.21
N ARG A 44 -13.42 -3.52 -9.20
CA ARG A 44 -14.12 -4.74 -8.84
C ARG A 44 -13.26 -5.75 -8.11
N SER A 45 -12.04 -6.00 -8.55
CA SER A 45 -11.18 -7.01 -7.95
C SER A 45 -9.70 -6.72 -8.23
N GLY A 46 -8.82 -7.54 -7.65
CA GLY A 46 -7.39 -7.44 -7.87
C GLY A 46 -6.65 -6.57 -6.87
N ALA A 47 -7.36 -5.93 -5.93
CA ALA A 47 -6.74 -5.06 -4.95
C ALA A 47 -5.80 -5.84 -4.01
N ASN A 48 -6.20 -7.03 -3.57
CA ASN A 48 -5.36 -7.83 -2.68
C ASN A 48 -4.04 -8.22 -3.35
N SER A 49 -4.09 -8.64 -4.60
CA SER A 49 -2.87 -8.97 -5.37
C SER A 49 -1.96 -7.75 -5.50
N THR A 50 -2.55 -6.58 -5.71
CA THR A 50 -1.80 -5.33 -5.82
C THR A 50 -1.14 -4.97 -4.49
N ILE A 51 -1.88 -5.05 -3.39
CA ILE A 51 -1.34 -4.77 -2.05
C ILE A 51 -0.22 -5.75 -1.70
N ASP A 52 -0.43 -7.04 -1.96
CA ASP A 52 0.58 -8.07 -1.70
C ASP A 52 1.86 -7.80 -2.49
N ARG A 53 1.73 -7.38 -3.73
CA ARG A 53 2.87 -7.08 -4.58
C ARG A 53 3.67 -5.89 -4.03
N ILE A 54 2.98 -4.83 -3.58
CA ILE A 54 3.66 -3.66 -3.00
C ILE A 54 4.30 -4.04 -1.66
N ASN A 55 3.61 -4.81 -0.83
CA ASN A 55 4.13 -5.24 0.47
C ASN A 55 5.39 -6.08 0.37
N LYS A 56 5.67 -6.71 -0.76
CA LYS A 56 6.92 -7.44 -0.98
C LYS A 56 8.15 -6.54 -0.87
N TYR A 57 8.04 -5.32 -1.37
CA TYR A 57 9.14 -4.35 -1.20
C TYR A 57 9.38 -4.03 0.27
N PHE A 58 8.30 -3.83 1.03
CA PHE A 58 8.40 -3.46 2.44
C PHE A 58 8.97 -4.61 3.28
N SER A 59 8.43 -5.83 3.08
CA SER A 59 8.87 -6.97 3.87
C SER A 59 10.33 -7.32 3.60
N PHE A 60 10.78 -7.26 2.35
CA PHE A 60 12.17 -7.50 2.02
C PHE A 60 13.10 -6.47 2.65
N SER A 61 12.61 -5.25 2.84
CA SER A 61 13.40 -4.13 3.35
C SER A 61 13.37 -3.98 4.87
N GLU A 62 12.81 -4.96 5.59
CA GLU A 62 12.66 -4.95 7.04
C GLU A 62 11.84 -3.75 7.54
N MET A 63 10.81 -3.39 6.78
CA MET A 63 9.90 -2.30 7.15
C MET A 63 8.66 -2.87 7.81
N PRO A 64 8.27 -2.38 9.01
CA PRO A 64 6.99 -2.80 9.60
C PRO A 64 5.83 -2.41 8.69
N ILE A 65 4.97 -3.38 8.39
CA ILE A 65 3.79 -3.13 7.55
C ILE A 65 2.62 -2.82 8.47
N VAL A 66 2.09 -1.61 8.35
CA VAL A 66 0.99 -1.13 9.18
C VAL A 66 -0.32 -1.63 8.58
N SER A 67 -1.18 -2.17 9.44
CA SER A 67 -2.45 -2.74 9.05
C SER A 67 -3.61 -1.86 9.50
N SER A 68 -4.77 -2.07 8.90
CA SER A 68 -6.02 -1.46 9.30
C SER A 68 -6.97 -2.54 9.82
N ASN A 69 -8.26 -2.21 9.91
CA ASN A 69 -9.30 -3.15 10.32
C ASN A 69 -9.76 -4.06 9.18
N TYR A 70 -9.25 -3.85 7.98
CA TYR A 70 -9.53 -4.64 6.79
C TYR A 70 -8.36 -4.46 5.82
N TRP A 71 -8.39 -5.13 4.69
CA TRP A 71 -7.38 -4.90 3.65
C TRP A 71 -7.54 -3.50 3.07
N ASN A 72 -6.45 -2.84 2.75
CA ASN A 72 -6.40 -1.42 2.43
C ASN A 72 -6.84 -1.17 0.99
N MET A 73 -8.10 -1.39 0.71
CA MET A 73 -8.65 -1.21 -0.63
C MET A 73 -9.82 -0.24 -0.64
N LEU A 74 -9.97 0.44 -1.76
CA LEU A 74 -11.12 1.27 -2.08
C LEU A 74 -11.73 0.77 -3.37
N PHE A 75 -13.05 0.68 -3.40
CA PHE A 75 -13.79 0.40 -4.63
C PHE A 75 -14.19 1.71 -5.27
N ASP A 76 -13.72 1.94 -6.48
CA ASP A 76 -13.90 3.19 -7.19
C ASP A 76 -14.48 2.90 -8.56
N THR A 77 -15.76 3.16 -8.73
CA THR A 77 -16.41 3.17 -10.03
C THR A 77 -16.80 4.60 -10.37
N GLN A 78 -16.84 4.91 -11.65
CA GLN A 78 -17.22 6.26 -12.07
C GLN A 78 -18.57 6.71 -11.53
N SER A 79 -19.50 5.78 -11.34
CA SER A 79 -20.83 6.07 -10.82
C SER A 79 -20.90 6.07 -9.29
N GLN A 80 -19.84 5.63 -8.61
CA GLN A 80 -19.83 5.47 -7.14
C GLN A 80 -18.64 6.14 -6.49
N MET A 81 -18.00 7.04 -7.18
CA MET A 81 -16.84 7.76 -6.68
C MET A 81 -17.19 8.52 -5.40
N GLY A 82 -16.46 8.26 -4.33
CA GLY A 82 -16.71 8.90 -3.04
C GLY A 82 -17.77 8.22 -2.19
N THR A 83 -18.38 7.12 -2.63
CA THR A 83 -19.44 6.44 -1.89
C THR A 83 -19.00 5.15 -1.19
N ASP A 84 -17.73 4.78 -1.26
CA ASP A 84 -17.19 3.61 -0.57
C ASP A 84 -16.93 3.96 0.90
N GLU A 85 -17.99 3.97 1.71
CA GLU A 85 -17.90 4.34 3.12
C GLU A 85 -17.02 3.38 3.92
N LYS A 86 -17.13 2.07 3.64
CA LYS A 86 -16.30 1.07 4.33
C LYS A 86 -14.83 1.24 4.01
N GLY A 87 -14.49 1.46 2.73
CA GLY A 87 -13.12 1.73 2.32
C GLY A 87 -12.57 2.99 2.94
N ASN A 88 -13.38 4.05 2.99
CA ASN A 88 -12.96 5.31 3.62
C ASN A 88 -12.67 5.11 5.11
N LYS A 89 -13.50 4.36 5.84
CA LYS A 89 -13.24 4.05 7.25
C LYS A 89 -11.97 3.22 7.42
N THR A 90 -11.73 2.28 6.52
CA THR A 90 -10.49 1.49 6.53
C THR A 90 -9.28 2.40 6.36
N MET A 91 -9.35 3.39 5.45
CA MET A 91 -8.27 4.36 5.28
C MET A 91 -8.05 5.23 6.52
N GLN A 92 -9.13 5.67 7.16
CA GLN A 92 -9.02 6.45 8.40
C GLN A 92 -8.37 5.64 9.51
N THR A 93 -8.79 4.39 9.69
CA THR A 93 -8.21 3.50 10.69
C THR A 93 -6.74 3.25 10.40
N LEU A 94 -6.38 3.05 9.13
CA LEU A 94 -4.99 2.91 8.73
C LEU A 94 -4.17 4.14 9.15
N GLY A 95 -4.70 5.34 8.92
CA GLY A 95 -4.05 6.58 9.33
C GLY A 95 -3.83 6.66 10.83
N TYR A 96 -4.84 6.34 11.62
CA TYR A 96 -4.72 6.31 13.08
C TYR A 96 -3.66 5.30 13.52
N ASN A 97 -3.66 4.12 12.94
CA ASN A 97 -2.69 3.09 13.29
C ASN A 97 -1.27 3.49 12.91
N MET A 98 -1.10 4.15 11.77
CA MET A 98 0.20 4.66 11.35
C MET A 98 0.72 5.71 12.34
N VAL A 99 -0.13 6.65 12.74
CA VAL A 99 0.24 7.67 13.72
C VAL A 99 0.65 7.02 15.04
N ALA A 100 -0.10 6.03 15.51
CA ALA A 100 0.20 5.33 16.76
C ALA A 100 1.59 4.68 16.71
N ILE A 101 1.96 4.10 15.58
CA ILE A 101 3.28 3.47 15.41
C ILE A 101 4.38 4.51 15.34
N LEU A 102 4.14 5.61 14.63
CA LEU A 102 5.14 6.67 14.47
C LEU A 102 5.44 7.40 15.77
N GLN A 103 4.47 7.42 16.70
CA GLN A 103 4.64 8.09 18.00
C GLN A 103 5.38 7.23 19.03
N LYS A 104 5.63 5.97 18.72
CA LYS A 104 6.43 5.11 19.59
C LYS A 104 7.90 5.31 19.29
#